data_bff8ff7043687a62c3d4d8bddc710060
#
_entry.id   bff8ff7043687a62c3d4d8bddc710060
#
_cell.length_a   1.000
_cell.length_b   1.000
_cell.length_c   1.000
_cell.angle_alpha   90.00
_cell.angle_beta   90.00
_cell.angle_gamma   90.00
#
_symmetry.space_group_name_H-M   'P 1'
#
loop_
_entity.id
_entity.type
_entity.pdbx_description
1 polymer ?
#
loop_
_entity_poly.entity_id
_entity_poly.type
_entity_poly.pdbx_seq_one_letter_code
_entity_poly.pdbx_strand_id
1 'polypeptide(L)' 'MNYFINIIECGCNLSIAAKKIHISQSALSQFVTNFEVAEGVQLFNRKNGRLESLTEAGRKIY' A
#
# COMPACT_ATOMS: atom_id res chain seq x y z
N MET A 1 -12.49 -7.68 2.37
CA MET A 1 -11.06 -7.93 2.11
C MET A 1 -10.27 -6.65 2.38
N ASN A 2 -9.16 -6.76 3.07
CA ASN A 2 -8.37 -5.59 3.42
C ASN A 2 -7.14 -5.49 2.53
N TYR A 3 -7.16 -4.58 1.57
CA TYR A 3 -6.06 -4.38 0.62
C TYR A 3 -4.79 -3.94 1.34
N PHE A 4 -4.92 -3.16 2.39
CA PHE A 4 -3.79 -2.66 3.15
C PHE A 4 -2.97 -3.83 3.75
N ILE A 5 -3.66 -4.76 4.39
CA ILE A 5 -3.02 -5.93 4.99
C ILE A 5 -2.38 -6.80 3.90
N ASN A 6 -3.06 -6.98 2.77
CA ASN A 6 -2.51 -7.75 1.65
C ASN A 6 -1.20 -7.15 1.15
N ILE A 7 -1.13 -5.83 1.04
CA ILE A 7 0.09 -5.16 0.59
C ILE A 7 1.22 -5.41 1.58
N ILE A 8 0.95 -5.32 2.86
CA ILE A 8 1.94 -5.53 3.90
C ILE A 8 2.44 -6.97 3.90
N GLU A 9 1.54 -7.93 3.79
CA GLU A 9 1.90 -9.34 3.75
C GLU A 9 2.73 -9.71 2.52
N CYS A 10 2.58 -8.96 1.44
CA CYS A 10 3.38 -9.13 0.23
C CYS A 10 4.70 -8.36 0.29
N GLY A 11 5.11 -7.88 1.46
CA GLY A 11 6.34 -7.13 1.61
C GLY A 11 6.30 -5.75 0.98
N CYS A 12 5.14 -5.11 0.99
CA CYS A 12 4.90 -3.80 0.37
C CYS A 12 5.10 -3.82 -1.15
N ASN A 13 4.90 -4.98 -1.77
CA ASN A 13 5.03 -5.13 -3.22
C ASN A 13 3.67 -5.02 -3.90
N LEU A 14 3.41 -3.88 -4.54
CA LEU A 14 2.14 -3.63 -5.20
C LEU A 14 1.86 -4.60 -6.34
N SER A 15 2.89 -4.97 -7.11
CA SER A 15 2.72 -5.92 -8.22
C SER A 15 2.18 -7.26 -7.73
N ILE A 16 2.80 -7.81 -6.71
CA ILE A 16 2.40 -9.10 -6.16
C ILE A 16 1.02 -8.99 -5.51
N ALA A 17 0.80 -7.93 -4.73
CA ALA A 17 -0.48 -7.73 -4.07
C ALA A 17 -1.62 -7.59 -5.08
N ALA A 18 -1.40 -6.82 -6.15
CA ALA A 18 -2.41 -6.63 -7.19
C ALA A 18 -2.77 -7.94 -7.88
N LYS A 19 -1.77 -8.78 -8.17
CA LYS A 19 -2.02 -10.09 -8.75
C LYS A 19 -2.82 -10.99 -7.80
N LYS A 20 -2.49 -10.92 -6.53
CA LYS A 20 -3.14 -11.76 -5.52
C LYS A 20 -4.62 -11.43 -5.36
N ILE A 21 -4.98 -10.16 -5.48
CA ILE A 21 -6.37 -9.72 -5.31
C ILE A 21 -7.06 -9.44 -6.65
N HIS A 22 -6.41 -9.77 -7.75
CA HIS A 22 -6.98 -9.71 -9.11
C HIS A 22 -7.41 -8.30 -9.55
N ILE A 23 -6.57 -7.30 -9.26
CA ILE A 23 -6.78 -5.94 -9.77
C ILE A 23 -5.49 -5.44 -10.41
N SER A 24 -5.57 -4.34 -11.17
CA SER A 24 -4.38 -3.76 -11.77
C SER A 24 -3.51 -3.12 -10.69
N GLN A 25 -2.20 -3.08 -10.95
CA GLN A 25 -1.27 -2.39 -10.05
C GLN A 25 -1.61 -0.90 -9.93
N SER A 26 -2.04 -0.29 -11.04
CA SER A 26 -2.46 1.11 -11.04
C SER A 26 -3.63 1.36 -10.11
N ALA A 27 -4.63 0.47 -10.14
CA ALA A 27 -5.80 0.57 -9.28
C ALA A 27 -5.40 0.45 -7.81
N LEU A 28 -4.53 -0.49 -7.49
CA LEU A 28 -4.07 -0.68 -6.12
C LEU A 28 -3.25 0.51 -5.64
N SER A 29 -2.38 1.04 -6.50
CA SER A 29 -1.60 2.23 -6.17
C SER A 29 -2.50 3.42 -5.89
N GLN A 30 -3.55 3.58 -6.70
CA GLN A 30 -4.52 4.65 -6.50
C GLN A 30 -5.26 4.50 -5.16
N PHE A 31 -5.61 3.27 -4.81
CA PHE A 31 -6.24 2.98 -3.52
C PHE A 31 -5.34 3.42 -2.37
N VAL A 32 -4.06 3.07 -2.43
CA VAL A 32 -3.10 3.45 -1.39
C VAL A 32 -2.98 4.96 -1.27
N THR A 33 -2.84 5.65 -2.42
CA THR A 33 -2.73 7.10 -2.44
C THR A 33 -3.97 7.76 -1.83
N ASN A 34 -5.16 7.30 -2.23
CA ASN A 34 -6.41 7.85 -1.71
C ASN A 34 -6.53 7.62 -0.20
N PHE A 35 -6.11 6.46 0.26
CA PHE A 35 -6.14 6.14 1.69
C PHE A 35 -5.21 7.06 2.47
N GLU A 36 -4.00 7.28 1.96
CA GLU A 36 -3.04 8.17 2.60
C GLU A 36 -3.55 9.60 2.68
N VAL A 37 -4.17 10.07 1.60
CA VAL A 37 -4.77 11.41 1.56
C VAL A 37 -5.91 11.52 2.57
N ALA A 38 -6.77 10.51 2.62
CA ALA A 38 -7.93 10.52 3.52
C ALA A 38 -7.50 10.54 4.99
N GLU A 39 -6.43 9.83 5.32
CA GLU A 39 -5.90 9.78 6.69
C GLU A 39 -4.98 10.96 7.01
N GLY A 40 -4.54 11.69 5.99
CA GLY A 40 -3.64 12.82 6.17
C GLY A 40 -2.23 12.42 6.57
N VAL A 41 -1.85 11.17 6.35
CA VAL A 41 -0.53 10.67 6.69
C VAL A 41 -0.02 9.74 5.60
N GLN A 42 1.31 9.66 5.47
CA GLN A 42 1.92 8.72 4.55
C GLN A 42 2.08 7.37 5.26
N LEU A 43 1.50 6.33 4.66
CA LEU A 43 1.51 5.00 5.25
C LEU A 43 2.72 4.17 4.83
N PHE A 44 3.26 4.44 3.66
CA PHE A 44 4.38 3.68 3.11
C PHE A 44 5.51 4.59 2.70
N ASN A 45 6.73 4.15 2.98
CA ASN A 45 7.91 4.80 2.44
C ASN A 45 8.06 4.40 0.97
N ARG A 46 8.40 5.37 0.12
CA ARG A 46 8.55 5.13 -1.31
C ARG A 46 9.96 5.44 -1.74
N LYS A 47 10.43 4.65 -2.69
CA LYS A 47 11.75 4.85 -3.30
C LYS A 47 11.63 4.52 -4.78
N ASN A 48 12.00 5.48 -5.63
CA ASN A 48 11.92 5.31 -7.09
C ASN A 48 10.52 4.89 -7.56
N GLY A 49 9.48 5.45 -6.94
CA GLY A 49 8.10 5.16 -7.31
C GLY A 49 7.55 3.83 -6.77
N ARG A 50 8.32 3.12 -5.97
CA ARG A 50 7.91 1.85 -5.38
C ARG A 50 7.72 1.96 -3.88
N LEU A 51 6.80 1.19 -3.35
CA LEU A 51 6.64 1.08 -1.91
C LEU A 51 7.80 0.26 -1.36
N GLU A 52 8.43 0.75 -0.31
CA GLU A 52 9.59 0.09 0.29
C GLU A 52 9.27 -0.54 1.63
N SER A 53 8.63 0.22 2.52
CA SER A 53 8.32 -0.27 3.86
C SER A 53 7.21 0.57 4.45
N LEU A 54 6.68 0.12 5.60
CA LEU A 54 5.68 0.91 6.34
C LEU A 54 6.34 2.09 7.03
N THR A 55 5.65 3.22 7.05
CA THR A 55 6.03 4.33 7.90
C THR A 55 5.58 4.03 9.33
N GLU A 56 6.01 4.86 10.26
CA GLU A 56 5.55 4.73 11.64
C GLU A 56 4.03 4.89 11.74
N ALA A 57 3.47 5.82 10.99
CA ALA A 57 2.02 6.01 10.94
C ALA A 57 1.32 4.76 10.40
N GLY A 58 1.88 4.13 9.36
CA GLY A 58 1.32 2.91 8.81
C GLY A 58 1.31 1.76 9.80
N ARG A 59 2.35 1.66 10.62
CA ARG A 59 2.42 0.64 11.67
C ARG A 59 1.34 0.81 12.72
N LYS A 60 1.00 2.04 13.05
CA LYS A 60 -0.04 2.32 14.04
C LYS A 60 -1.41 1.92 13.54
N ILE A 61 -1.66 2.08 12.25
CA ILE A 61 -2.93 1.71 11.65
C ILE A 61 -3.04 0.20 11.47
N TYR A 62 -1.93 -0.43 11.15
CA TYR A 62 -1.87 -1.87 10.98
C TYR A 62 -2.13 -2.59 12.30
#